data_cdcb23f5e803956b9ebcd719b3e3a759
#
_entry.id   cdcb23f5e803956b9ebcd719b3e3a759
#
_cell.length_a   1.000
_cell.length_b   1.000
_cell.length_c   1.000
_cell.angle_alpha   90.00
_cell.angle_beta   90.00
_cell.angle_gamma   90.00
#
_symmetry.space_group_name_H-M   'P 1'
#
loop_
_entity.id
_entity.type
_entity.pdbx_description
1 polymer ?
#
loop_
_entity_poly.entity_id
_entity_poly.type
_entity_poly.pdbx_seq_one_letter_code
_entity_poly.pdbx_strand_id
1 'polypeptide(L)'
;MSLTSISSSGMQVAAMRQDVAAGNIARSVVPGAPRQGVAASTLPDGGVSGSVVAAPAGEDGMVTDLVDSLSARNDFQANAAVLARSDQMLGSLLDDWA
;
A
#
# COMPACT_ATOMS: atom_id res chain seq x y z
N MET A 1 -8.22 -14.29 -10.12
CA MET A 1 -7.21 -13.25 -10.26
C MET A 1 -5.83 -13.86 -10.13
N SER A 2 -4.88 -13.45 -10.96
CA SER A 2 -3.51 -14.00 -10.90
C SER A 2 -2.75 -13.45 -9.70
N LEU A 3 -1.68 -14.15 -9.30
CA LEU A 3 -0.78 -13.69 -8.25
C LEU A 3 -0.19 -12.32 -8.57
N THR A 4 0.16 -12.08 -9.84
CA THR A 4 0.65 -10.80 -10.32
C THR A 4 -0.36 -9.69 -10.07
N SER A 5 -1.63 -9.92 -10.39
CA SER A 5 -2.70 -8.93 -10.18
C SER A 5 -2.95 -8.67 -8.70
N ILE A 6 -2.91 -9.72 -7.87
CA ILE A 6 -3.09 -9.59 -6.42
C ILE A 6 -1.95 -8.77 -5.81
N SER A 7 -0.70 -9.09 -6.15
CA SER A 7 0.46 -8.34 -5.65
C SER A 7 0.45 -6.89 -6.13
N SER A 8 0.07 -6.66 -7.39
CA SER A 8 -0.02 -5.31 -7.95
C SER A 8 -1.09 -4.49 -7.21
N SER A 9 -2.25 -5.08 -6.90
CA SER A 9 -3.30 -4.38 -6.14
C SER A 9 -2.82 -4.02 -4.74
N GLY A 10 -2.07 -4.90 -4.08
CA GLY A 10 -1.47 -4.63 -2.78
C GLY A 10 -0.47 -3.48 -2.84
N MET A 11 0.34 -3.44 -3.89
CA MET A 11 1.29 -2.34 -4.11
C MET A 11 0.57 -1.00 -4.33
N GLN A 12 -0.54 -1.00 -5.05
CA GLN A 12 -1.32 0.21 -5.29
C GLN A 12 -1.92 0.76 -3.99
N VAL A 13 -2.46 -0.12 -3.14
CA VAL A 13 -2.98 0.30 -1.83
C VAL A 13 -1.85 0.82 -0.94
N ALA A 14 -0.71 0.14 -0.92
CA ALA A 14 0.45 0.59 -0.15
C ALA A 14 0.95 1.96 -0.62
N ALA A 15 1.03 2.19 -1.93
CA ALA A 15 1.40 3.48 -2.49
C ALA A 15 0.39 4.57 -2.10
N MET A 16 -0.91 4.27 -2.13
CA MET A 16 -1.97 5.18 -1.71
C MET A 16 -1.83 5.55 -0.23
N ARG A 17 -1.56 4.56 0.62
CA ARG A 17 -1.33 4.80 2.06
C ARG A 17 -0.13 5.71 2.29
N GLN A 18 0.94 5.50 1.54
CA GLN A 18 2.14 6.32 1.66
C GLN A 18 1.89 7.75 1.20
N ASP A 19 1.17 7.94 0.10
CA ASP A 19 0.81 9.27 -0.40
C ASP A 19 -0.08 10.01 0.59
N VAL A 20 -1.06 9.34 1.18
CA VAL A 20 -1.97 9.94 2.16
C VAL A 20 -1.19 10.32 3.43
N ALA A 21 -0.33 9.43 3.92
CA ALA A 21 0.48 9.71 5.11
C ALA A 21 1.42 10.89 4.87
N ALA A 22 2.08 10.94 3.72
CA ALA A 22 2.94 12.05 3.35
C ALA A 22 2.17 13.36 3.24
N GLY A 23 0.98 13.33 2.66
CA GLY A 23 0.09 14.49 2.58
C GLY A 23 -0.33 14.99 3.96
N ASN A 24 -0.67 14.08 4.87
CA ASN A 24 -1.02 14.43 6.25
C ASN A 24 0.15 15.13 6.95
N ILE A 25 1.35 14.59 6.79
CA ILE A 25 2.55 15.17 7.39
C ILE A 25 2.80 16.58 6.82
N ALA A 26 2.68 16.73 5.51
CA ALA A 26 2.85 18.03 4.86
C ALA A 26 1.82 19.06 5.35
N ARG A 27 0.58 18.63 5.62
CA ARG A 27 -0.48 19.53 6.12
C ARG A 27 -0.46 19.71 7.63
N SER A 28 0.38 18.99 8.35
CA SER A 28 0.42 19.05 9.82
C SER A 28 0.79 20.43 10.37
N VAL A 29 1.48 21.25 9.56
CA VAL A 29 1.85 22.63 9.93
C VAL A 29 0.71 23.61 9.79
N VAL A 30 -0.42 23.20 9.18
CA VAL A 30 -1.59 24.06 9.01
C VAL A 30 -2.60 23.75 10.13
N PRO A 31 -2.88 24.69 11.03
CA PRO A 31 -3.87 24.44 12.10
C PRO A 31 -5.23 24.12 11.54
N GLY A 32 -5.84 23.06 12.06
CA GLY A 32 -7.19 22.65 11.66
C GLY A 32 -7.28 21.95 10.32
N ALA A 33 -6.15 21.63 9.67
CA ALA A 33 -6.17 20.88 8.43
C ALA A 33 -6.73 19.48 8.66
N PRO A 34 -7.65 18.99 7.82
CA PRO A 34 -8.22 17.67 7.99
C PRO A 34 -7.19 16.59 7.69
N ARG A 35 -7.23 15.50 8.46
CA ARG A 35 -6.41 14.31 8.19
C ARG A 35 -7.19 13.34 7.33
N GLN A 36 -6.46 12.59 6.53
CA GLN A 36 -7.01 11.56 5.66
C GLN A 36 -6.44 10.20 6.03
N GLY A 37 -7.17 9.17 5.70
CA GLY A 37 -6.74 7.79 5.84
C GLY A 37 -7.09 7.00 4.60
N VAL A 38 -6.72 5.74 4.59
CA VAL A 38 -7.07 4.82 3.51
C VAL A 38 -7.88 3.67 4.09
N ALA A 39 -9.07 3.46 3.55
CA ALA A 39 -9.86 2.28 3.84
C ALA A 39 -9.56 1.24 2.77
N ALA A 40 -9.10 0.06 3.18
CA ALA A 40 -8.81 -1.02 2.27
C ALA A 40 -9.88 -2.10 2.42
N SER A 41 -10.24 -2.71 1.31
CA SER A 41 -11.18 -3.83 1.31
C SER A 41 -10.72 -4.92 0.35
N THR A 42 -11.05 -6.16 0.70
CA THR A 42 -10.74 -7.29 -0.17
C THR A 42 -11.75 -7.37 -1.31
N LEU A 43 -11.27 -7.81 -2.46
CA LEU A 43 -12.10 -7.99 -3.63
C LEU A 43 -12.55 -9.46 -3.73
N PRO A 44 -13.76 -9.74 -4.28
CA PRO A 44 -14.26 -11.12 -4.40
C PRO A 44 -13.35 -12.04 -5.21
N ASP A 45 -12.65 -11.50 -6.21
CA ASP A 45 -11.76 -12.27 -7.10
C ASP A 45 -10.32 -12.33 -6.59
N GLY A 46 -10.07 -11.86 -5.38
CA GLY A 46 -8.73 -11.72 -4.81
C GLY A 46 -8.19 -10.32 -5.02
N GLY A 47 -7.17 -9.97 -4.24
CA GLY A 47 -6.61 -8.63 -4.26
C GLY A 47 -7.34 -7.68 -3.31
N VAL A 48 -6.92 -6.43 -3.34
CA VAL A 48 -7.43 -5.39 -2.46
C VAL A 48 -7.69 -4.11 -3.25
N SER A 49 -8.61 -3.30 -2.74
CA SER A 49 -8.82 -1.94 -3.23
C SER A 49 -8.75 -0.97 -2.07
N GLY A 50 -8.38 0.28 -2.35
CA GLY A 50 -8.30 1.32 -1.34
C GLY A 50 -9.07 2.55 -1.75
N SER A 51 -9.57 3.26 -0.75
CA SER A 51 -10.21 4.56 -0.95
C SER A 51 -9.74 5.54 0.13
N VAL A 52 -9.66 6.81 -0.25
CA VAL A 52 -9.28 7.86 0.70
C VAL A 52 -10.50 8.24 1.51
N VAL A 53 -10.35 8.25 2.83
CA VAL A 53 -11.42 8.58 3.77
C VAL A 53 -10.91 9.61 4.77
N ALA A 54 -11.84 10.26 5.47
CA ALA A 54 -11.47 11.16 6.55
C ALA A 54 -10.90 10.36 7.73
N ALA A 55 -9.84 10.88 8.37
CA ALA A 55 -9.25 10.28 9.56
C ALA A 55 -9.51 11.18 10.78
N PRO A 56 -9.57 10.59 11.99
CA PRO A 56 -9.75 11.39 13.20
C PRO A 56 -8.57 12.34 13.42
N ALA A 57 -8.87 13.54 13.88
CA ALA A 57 -7.85 14.46 14.36
C ALA A 57 -7.34 13.98 15.72
N GLY A 58 -6.02 14.11 15.97
CA GLY A 58 -5.44 13.70 17.24
C GLY A 58 -4.02 14.26 17.39
N GLU A 59 -3.58 14.33 18.64
CA GLU A 59 -2.24 14.86 18.96
C GLU A 59 -1.14 13.94 18.44
N ASP A 60 -1.42 12.64 18.34
CA ASP A 60 -0.47 11.62 17.87
C ASP A 60 -0.53 11.42 16.35
N GLY A 61 -1.22 12.31 15.63
CA GLY A 61 -1.44 12.16 14.19
C GLY A 61 -0.15 12.04 13.39
N MET A 62 0.86 12.86 13.71
CA MET A 62 2.14 12.81 12.99
C MET A 62 2.86 11.48 13.22
N VAL A 63 2.88 11.00 14.46
CA VAL A 63 3.49 9.70 14.80
C VAL A 63 2.77 8.57 14.06
N THR A 64 1.43 8.59 14.08
CA THR A 64 0.62 7.61 13.36
C THR A 64 0.93 7.64 11.87
N ASP A 65 1.02 8.82 11.27
CA ASP A 65 1.31 8.97 9.85
C ASP A 65 2.71 8.48 9.49
N LEU A 66 3.70 8.72 10.35
CA LEU A 66 5.05 8.18 10.13
C LEU A 66 5.07 6.66 10.19
N VAL A 67 4.38 6.08 11.17
CA VAL A 67 4.27 4.61 11.29
C VAL A 67 3.54 4.04 10.08
N ASP A 68 2.44 4.68 9.66
CA ASP A 68 1.69 4.25 8.47
C ASP A 68 2.55 4.31 7.21
N SER A 69 3.36 5.36 7.06
CA SER A 69 4.26 5.49 5.92
C SER A 69 5.30 4.37 5.89
N LEU A 70 5.91 4.05 7.03
CA LEU A 70 6.88 2.96 7.14
C LEU A 70 6.23 1.60 6.89
N SER A 71 5.04 1.37 7.45
CA SER A 71 4.28 0.15 7.24
C SER A 71 3.89 -0.01 5.77
N ALA A 72 3.43 1.06 5.14
CA ALA A 72 3.07 1.04 3.72
C ALA A 72 4.28 0.75 2.83
N ARG A 73 5.43 1.31 3.16
CA ARG A 73 6.68 1.03 2.45
C ARG A 73 7.05 -0.45 2.56
N ASN A 74 6.94 -1.02 3.77
CA ASN A 74 7.21 -2.44 3.98
C ASN A 74 6.24 -3.31 3.18
N ASP A 75 4.96 -2.97 3.17
CA ASP A 75 3.94 -3.70 2.42
C ASP A 75 4.22 -3.64 0.91
N PHE A 76 4.59 -2.47 0.41
CA PHE A 76 4.95 -2.30 -0.99
C PHE A 76 6.15 -3.17 -1.36
N GLN A 77 7.21 -3.14 -0.54
CA GLN A 77 8.41 -3.93 -0.77
C GLN A 77 8.13 -5.43 -0.70
N ALA A 78 7.29 -5.86 0.24
CA ALA A 78 6.91 -7.26 0.37
C ALA A 78 6.15 -7.73 -0.88
N ASN A 79 5.19 -6.95 -1.37
CA ASN A 79 4.45 -7.28 -2.59
C ASN A 79 5.35 -7.28 -3.82
N ALA A 80 6.30 -6.34 -3.90
CA ALA A 80 7.26 -6.30 -4.99
C ALA A 80 8.17 -7.54 -4.98
N ALA A 81 8.57 -8.00 -3.79
CA ALA A 81 9.38 -9.21 -3.64
C ALA A 81 8.60 -10.46 -4.09
N VAL A 82 7.31 -10.54 -3.73
CA VAL A 82 6.44 -11.63 -4.19
C VAL A 82 6.35 -11.64 -5.71
N LEU A 83 6.15 -10.47 -6.32
CA LEU A 83 6.05 -10.33 -7.76
C LEU A 83 7.34 -10.77 -8.44
N ALA A 84 8.50 -10.34 -7.94
CA ALA A 84 9.80 -10.71 -8.48
C ALA A 84 10.04 -12.22 -8.40
N ARG A 85 9.67 -12.84 -7.27
CA ARG A 85 9.81 -14.29 -7.11
C ARG A 85 8.87 -15.05 -8.03
N SER A 86 7.66 -14.56 -8.24
CA SER A 86 6.70 -15.14 -9.18
C SER A 86 7.28 -15.14 -10.60
N ASP A 87 7.90 -14.04 -11.03
CA ASP A 87 8.54 -13.93 -12.33
C ASP A 87 9.73 -14.89 -12.45
N GLN A 88 10.53 -15.03 -11.40
CA GLN A 88 11.66 -15.95 -11.38
C GLN A 88 11.21 -17.41 -11.48
N MET A 89 10.14 -17.76 -10.77
CA MET A 89 9.59 -19.11 -10.84
C MET A 89 9.06 -19.42 -12.23
N LEU A 90 8.37 -18.47 -12.84
CA LEU A 90 7.86 -18.63 -14.19
C LEU A 90 8.98 -18.79 -15.20
N GLY A 91 10.04 -17.98 -15.08
CA GLY A 91 11.22 -18.08 -15.92
C GLY A 91 11.92 -19.44 -15.79
N SER A 92 12.04 -19.94 -14.56
CA SER A 92 12.63 -21.25 -14.29
C SER A 92 11.81 -22.37 -14.92
N LEU A 93 10.49 -22.30 -14.86
CA LEU A 93 9.61 -23.28 -15.49
C LEU A 93 9.75 -23.26 -17.01
N LEU A 94 9.84 -22.09 -17.60
CA LEU A 94 10.02 -21.94 -19.04
C LEU A 94 11.38 -22.49 -19.49
N ASP A 95 12.44 -22.28 -18.71
CA ASP A 95 13.76 -22.83 -18.99
C ASP A 95 13.77 -24.36 -18.96
N ASP A 96 13.02 -24.97 -18.03
CA ASP A 96 12.89 -26.42 -17.95
C ASP A 96 12.17 -27.00 -19.17
N TRP A 97 11.26 -26.25 -19.75
CA TRP A 97 10.51 -26.66 -20.94
C TRP A 97 11.28 -26.42 -22.26
N ALA A 98 12.25 -25.55 -22.22
CA ALA A 98 13.11 -25.28 -23.40
C ALA A 98 14.29 -26.27 -23.47
#